data_a12eab26a22d2f58704082c9c16b7cc7
#
_entry.id   a12eab26a22d2f58704082c9c16b7cc7
#
_cell.length_a   1.000
_cell.length_b   1.000
_cell.length_c   1.000
_cell.angle_alpha   90.00
_cell.angle_beta   90.00
_cell.angle_gamma   90.00
#
_symmetry.space_group_name_H-M   'P 1'
#
loop_
_entity.id
_entity.type
_entity.pdbx_description
1 polymer ?
#
loop_
_entity_poly.entity_id
_entity_poly.type
_entity_poly.pdbx_seq_one_letter_code
_entity_poly.pdbx_strand_id
1 'polypeptide(L)'
;MNANEVINMMDAKYALFGLFFAFNNRLQTVGDMFYEEITCKQFFLLACMNLYLEEAPTANELAKTMGTTRQNVKEILSGLEKKEMIYFGQDEKDKRKRPVYLT
;
A
#
# COMPACT_ATOMS: atom_id res chain seq x y z
N MET A 1 29.88 14.23 -14.89
CA MET A 1 29.08 13.31 -15.68
C MET A 1 27.98 14.10 -16.37
N ASN A 2 27.84 13.99 -17.68
CA ASN A 2 26.79 14.66 -18.42
C ASN A 2 25.57 13.74 -18.62
N ALA A 3 24.47 14.30 -19.17
CA ALA A 3 23.24 13.55 -19.35
C ALA A 3 23.40 12.32 -20.26
N ASN A 4 24.19 12.45 -21.34
CA ASN A 4 24.41 11.34 -22.25
C ASN A 4 25.16 10.19 -21.57
N GLU A 5 26.12 10.50 -20.72
CA GLU A 5 26.86 9.49 -19.96
C GLU A 5 25.93 8.75 -18.99
N VAL A 6 25.05 9.48 -18.32
CA VAL A 6 24.05 8.87 -17.42
C VAL A 6 23.14 7.94 -18.19
N ILE A 7 22.61 8.38 -19.33
CA ILE A 7 21.73 7.57 -20.18
C ILE A 7 22.43 6.32 -20.70
N ASN A 8 23.68 6.46 -21.13
CA ASN A 8 24.47 5.34 -21.65
C ASN A 8 24.85 4.32 -20.57
N MET A 9 24.92 4.74 -19.31
CA MET A 9 25.15 3.84 -18.18
C MET A 9 23.89 3.08 -17.75
N MET A 10 22.73 3.55 -18.21
CA MET A 10 21.46 2.96 -17.82
C MET A 10 21.22 1.64 -18.55
N ASP A 11 21.25 0.53 -17.83
CA ASP A 11 20.90 -0.76 -18.39
C ASP A 11 19.39 -1.03 -18.26
N ALA A 12 18.95 -2.19 -18.77
CA ALA A 12 17.54 -2.55 -18.85
C ALA A 12 16.85 -2.53 -17.46
N LYS A 13 17.54 -2.91 -16.40
CA LYS A 13 16.90 -2.94 -15.07
C LYS A 13 16.69 -1.54 -14.49
N TYR A 14 17.59 -0.58 -14.75
CA TYR A 14 17.37 0.80 -14.32
C TYR A 14 16.24 1.47 -15.12
N ALA A 15 16.18 1.17 -16.43
CA ALA A 15 15.06 1.63 -17.25
C ALA A 15 13.73 1.07 -16.73
N LEU A 16 13.71 -0.20 -16.31
CA LEU A 16 12.54 -0.83 -15.72
C LEU A 16 12.11 -0.14 -14.43
N PHE A 17 13.05 0.23 -13.56
CA PHE A 17 12.76 1.01 -12.36
C PHE A 17 12.05 2.32 -12.70
N GLY A 18 12.55 3.06 -13.69
CA GLY A 18 11.92 4.30 -14.14
C GLY A 18 10.51 4.09 -14.64
N LEU A 19 10.27 3.00 -15.38
CA LEU A 19 8.93 2.64 -15.86
C LEU A 19 7.99 2.29 -14.71
N PHE A 20 8.47 1.65 -13.65
CA PHE A 20 7.65 1.39 -12.47
C PHE A 20 7.20 2.69 -11.79
N PHE A 21 8.08 3.67 -11.67
CA PHE A 21 7.70 4.98 -11.12
C PHE A 21 6.64 5.66 -11.97
N ALA A 22 6.82 5.71 -13.28
CA ALA A 22 5.86 6.31 -14.20
C ALA A 22 4.52 5.55 -14.15
N PHE A 23 4.57 4.24 -14.15
CA PHE A 23 3.38 3.39 -14.07
C PHE A 23 2.63 3.62 -12.77
N ASN A 24 3.35 3.66 -11.64
CA ASN A 24 2.74 3.89 -10.33
C ASN A 24 2.03 5.25 -10.27
N ASN A 25 2.66 6.30 -10.78
CA ASN A 25 2.06 7.63 -10.80
C ASN A 25 0.77 7.65 -11.62
N ARG A 26 0.78 7.03 -12.80
CA ARG A 26 -0.40 6.93 -13.66
C ARG A 26 -1.47 6.04 -13.05
N LEU A 27 -1.06 4.94 -12.43
CA LEU A 27 -1.99 4.02 -11.78
C LEU A 27 -2.78 4.71 -10.67
N GLN A 28 -2.11 5.52 -9.84
CA GLN A 28 -2.78 6.26 -8.78
C GLN A 28 -3.75 7.29 -9.33
N THR A 29 -3.34 8.05 -10.33
CA THR A 29 -4.19 9.08 -10.95
C THR A 29 -5.42 8.46 -11.61
N VAL A 30 -5.22 7.45 -12.45
CA VAL A 30 -6.32 6.79 -13.18
C VAL A 30 -7.17 5.97 -12.22
N GLY A 31 -6.55 5.29 -11.25
CA GLY A 31 -7.25 4.50 -10.26
C GLY A 31 -8.23 5.35 -9.43
N ASP A 32 -7.78 6.52 -8.99
CA ASP A 32 -8.63 7.42 -8.20
C ASP A 32 -9.80 7.98 -9.02
N MET A 33 -9.67 8.04 -10.35
CA MET A 33 -10.77 8.44 -11.25
C MET A 33 -11.79 7.32 -11.47
N PHE A 34 -11.33 6.05 -11.45
CA PHE A 34 -12.21 4.90 -11.69
C PHE A 34 -12.96 4.43 -10.46
N TYR A 35 -12.39 4.61 -9.27
CA TYR A 35 -12.98 4.12 -8.03
C TYR A 35 -13.60 5.28 -7.25
N GLU A 36 -14.89 5.49 -7.42
CA GLU A 36 -15.61 6.55 -6.71
C GLU A 36 -15.69 6.26 -5.20
N GLU A 37 -15.77 5.00 -4.82
CA GLU A 37 -15.95 4.59 -3.43
C GLU A 37 -14.64 4.37 -2.67
N ILE A 38 -13.53 4.18 -3.38
CA ILE A 38 -12.26 3.79 -2.79
C ILE A 38 -11.09 4.43 -3.55
N THR A 39 -10.09 4.89 -2.81
CA THR A 39 -8.87 5.42 -3.44
C THR A 39 -7.95 4.27 -3.87
N CYS A 40 -7.00 4.58 -4.76
CA CYS A 40 -6.00 3.62 -5.22
C CYS A 40 -5.17 3.07 -4.06
N LYS A 41 -4.78 3.92 -3.11
CA LYS A 41 -4.03 3.50 -1.92
C LYS A 41 -4.84 2.58 -1.01
N GLN A 42 -6.12 2.88 -0.84
CA GLN A 42 -7.04 2.03 -0.08
C GLN A 42 -7.20 0.67 -0.74
N PHE A 43 -7.39 0.66 -2.06
CA PHE A 43 -7.48 -0.59 -2.81
C PHE A 43 -6.19 -1.42 -2.66
N PHE A 44 -5.03 -0.79 -2.77
CA PHE A 44 -3.75 -1.49 -2.62
C PHE A 44 -3.61 -2.12 -1.24
N LEU A 45 -4.01 -1.41 -0.18
CA LEU A 45 -3.99 -1.94 1.17
C LEU A 45 -4.90 -3.18 1.28
N LEU A 46 -6.12 -3.09 0.76
CA LEU A 46 -7.05 -4.23 0.77
C LEU A 46 -6.48 -5.42 0.01
N ALA A 47 -5.81 -5.18 -1.11
CA ALA A 47 -5.15 -6.24 -1.88
C ALA A 47 -4.03 -6.90 -1.07
N CYS A 48 -3.25 -6.11 -0.32
CA CYS A 48 -2.20 -6.64 0.55
C CYS A 48 -2.74 -7.50 1.69
N MET A 49 -3.98 -7.27 2.13
CA MET A 49 -4.63 -8.09 3.15
C MET A 49 -4.71 -9.56 2.74
N ASN A 50 -4.79 -9.85 1.44
CA ASN A 50 -4.84 -11.23 0.95
C ASN A 50 -3.56 -12.02 1.21
N LEU A 51 -2.47 -11.37 1.56
CA LEU A 51 -1.22 -12.05 1.90
C LEU A 51 -1.23 -12.60 3.32
N TYR A 52 -2.19 -12.22 4.14
CA TYR A 52 -2.30 -12.61 5.54
C TYR A 52 -3.43 -13.60 5.71
N LEU A 53 -3.17 -14.87 5.31
CA LEU A 53 -4.20 -15.92 5.28
C LEU A 53 -4.41 -16.60 6.64
N GLU A 54 -3.38 -16.66 7.48
CA GLU A 54 -3.44 -17.39 8.75
C GLU A 54 -3.69 -16.47 9.94
N GLU A 55 -3.18 -15.26 9.89
CA GLU A 55 -3.25 -14.33 11.00
C GLU A 55 -3.50 -12.91 10.45
N ALA A 56 -4.45 -12.21 11.06
CA ALA A 56 -4.78 -10.85 10.62
C ALA A 56 -3.61 -9.89 10.86
N PRO A 57 -3.29 -9.02 9.89
CA PRO A 57 -2.15 -8.12 9.99
C PRO A 57 -2.42 -6.94 10.91
N THR A 58 -1.35 -6.40 11.47
CA THR A 58 -1.35 -5.12 12.16
C THR A 58 -0.94 -4.00 11.19
N ALA A 59 -1.12 -2.74 11.61
CA ALA A 59 -0.67 -1.60 10.81
C ALA A 59 0.83 -1.64 10.51
N ASN A 60 1.65 -2.09 11.48
CA ASN A 60 3.10 -2.24 11.28
C ASN A 60 3.43 -3.27 10.19
N GLU A 61 2.75 -4.40 10.22
CA GLU A 61 2.96 -5.46 9.23
C GLU A 61 2.53 -4.99 7.84
N LEU A 62 1.40 -4.32 7.74
CA LEU A 62 0.92 -3.76 6.47
C LEU A 62 1.89 -2.70 5.93
N ALA A 63 2.46 -1.86 6.80
CA ALA A 63 3.43 -0.86 6.39
C ALA A 63 4.66 -1.51 5.74
N LYS A 64 5.15 -2.60 6.30
CA LYS A 64 6.28 -3.35 5.73
C LYS A 64 5.91 -3.96 4.39
N THR A 65 4.75 -4.58 4.29
CA THR A 65 4.28 -5.21 3.04
C THR A 65 4.07 -4.19 1.94
N MET A 66 3.50 -3.04 2.28
CA MET A 66 3.23 -1.99 1.31
C MET A 66 4.45 -1.15 0.95
N GLY A 67 5.52 -1.23 1.75
CA GLY A 67 6.72 -0.43 1.54
C GLY A 67 6.52 1.04 1.90
N THR A 68 5.78 1.32 2.96
CA THR A 68 5.48 2.69 3.39
C THR A 68 5.60 2.82 4.92
N THR A 69 5.25 3.99 5.45
CA THR A 69 5.33 4.26 6.89
C THR A 69 4.08 3.79 7.62
N ARG A 70 4.23 3.49 8.91
CA ARG A 70 3.10 3.16 9.78
C ARG A 70 2.07 4.29 9.80
N GLN A 71 2.53 5.54 9.84
CA GLN A 71 1.63 6.70 9.87
C GLN A 71 0.76 6.78 8.62
N ASN A 72 1.36 6.54 7.44
CA ASN A 72 0.63 6.51 6.18
C ASN A 72 -0.41 5.40 6.17
N VAL A 73 -0.05 4.21 6.65
CA VAL A 73 -0.98 3.08 6.76
C VAL A 73 -2.14 3.41 7.71
N LYS A 74 -1.85 4.04 8.84
CA LYS A 74 -2.91 4.44 9.79
C LYS A 74 -3.92 5.39 9.15
N GLU A 75 -3.47 6.32 8.33
CA GLU A 75 -4.36 7.24 7.60
C GLU A 75 -5.24 6.48 6.60
N ILE A 76 -4.65 5.54 5.86
CA ILE A 76 -5.41 4.71 4.92
C ILE A 76 -6.44 3.86 5.66
N LEU A 77 -6.03 3.22 6.75
CA LEU A 77 -6.91 2.40 7.58
C LEU A 77 -8.06 3.21 8.18
N SER A 78 -7.79 4.42 8.64
CA SER A 78 -8.81 5.32 9.18
C SER A 78 -9.89 5.61 8.12
N GLY A 79 -9.46 5.87 6.89
CA GLY A 79 -10.39 6.09 5.77
C GLY A 79 -11.23 4.86 5.46
N LEU A 80 -10.62 3.68 5.49
CA LEU A 80 -11.33 2.42 5.24
C LEU A 80 -12.30 2.07 6.37
N GLU A 81 -11.92 2.34 7.61
CA GLU A 81 -12.81 2.12 8.76
C GLU A 81 -14.06 2.98 8.67
N LYS A 82 -13.90 4.25 8.30
CA LYS A 82 -15.04 5.17 8.10
C LYS A 82 -15.98 4.70 6.99
N LYS A 83 -15.45 3.99 5.99
CA LYS A 83 -16.25 3.40 4.91
C LYS A 83 -16.82 2.03 5.28
N GLU A 84 -16.57 1.57 6.49
CA GLU A 84 -17.00 0.26 6.98
C GLU A 84 -16.49 -0.92 6.16
N MET A 85 -15.30 -0.77 5.58
CA MET A 85 -14.64 -1.80 4.79
C MET A 85 -13.68 -2.65 5.61
N ILE A 86 -13.20 -2.11 6.74
CA ILE A 86 -12.36 -2.83 7.69
C ILE A 86 -12.84 -2.56 9.11
N TYR A 87 -12.44 -3.42 10.03
CA TYR A 87 -12.58 -3.17 11.46
C TYR A 87 -11.32 -3.65 12.18
N PHE A 88 -11.08 -3.09 13.37
CA PHE A 88 -9.98 -3.49 14.22
C PHE A 88 -10.45 -4.50 15.24
N GLY A 89 -9.69 -5.58 15.37
CA GLY A 89 -9.90 -6.54 16.43
C GLY A 89 -8.97 -6.32 17.61
N GLN A 90 -8.93 -7.29 18.49
CA GLN A 90 -8.03 -7.30 19.63
C GLN A 90 -7.37 -8.66 19.71
N ASP A 91 -6.05 -8.69 19.93
CA ASP A 91 -5.31 -9.93 20.13
C ASP A 91 -5.54 -10.42 21.56
N GLU A 92 -5.91 -11.69 21.72
CA GLU A 92 -6.17 -12.28 23.03
C GLU A 92 -4.91 -12.34 23.90
N LYS A 93 -3.76 -12.52 23.28
CA LYS A 93 -2.47 -12.66 23.96
C LYS A 93 -1.78 -11.34 24.22
N ASP A 94 -1.98 -10.35 23.35
CA ASP A 94 -1.38 -9.02 23.47
C ASP A 94 -2.44 -7.95 23.18
N LYS A 95 -2.93 -7.34 24.25
CA LYS A 95 -4.00 -6.31 24.18
C LYS A 95 -3.56 -5.04 23.46
N ARG A 96 -2.25 -4.85 23.25
CA ARG A 96 -1.72 -3.69 22.52
C ARG A 96 -1.80 -3.87 21.01
N LYS A 97 -1.89 -5.10 20.53
CA LYS A 97 -2.04 -5.39 19.12
C LYS A 97 -3.47 -5.13 18.68
N ARG A 98 -3.60 -4.45 17.56
CA ARG A 98 -4.88 -4.19 16.92
C ARG A 98 -4.86 -4.78 15.51
N PRO A 99 -5.18 -6.07 15.36
CA PRO A 99 -5.25 -6.69 14.05
C PRO A 99 -6.38 -6.09 13.22
N VAL A 100 -6.17 -6.05 11.91
CA VAL A 100 -7.10 -5.47 10.93
C VAL A 100 -7.83 -6.59 10.23
N TYR A 101 -9.15 -6.48 10.17
CA TYR A 101 -10.01 -7.46 9.51
C TYR A 101 -10.85 -6.80 8.42
N LEU A 102 -11.11 -7.54 7.36
CA LEU A 102 -12.09 -7.14 6.33
C LEU A 102 -13.51 -7.37 6.84
N THR A 103 -14.39 -6.46 6.51
CA THR A 103 -15.82 -6.61 6.85
C THR A 103 -16.52 -7.67 6.01
#